data_1cd17dd576c31cf46a280c1f7acde577
#
_entry.id   1cd17dd576c31cf46a280c1f7acde577
#
_cell.length_a   1.000
_cell.length_b   1.000
_cell.length_c   1.000
_cell.angle_alpha   90.00
_cell.angle_beta   90.00
_cell.angle_gamma   90.00
#
_symmetry.space_group_name_H-M   'P 1'
#
loop_
_entity.id
_entity.type
_entity.pdbx_description
1 polymer ?
#
loop_
_entity_poly.entity_id
_entity_poly.type
_entity_poly.pdbx_seq_one_letter_code
_entity_poly.pdbx_strand_id
1 'polypeptide(L)'
;LSCSTFEEFRSRYAELPKNSFDYEVVEGASSIGAVSYAGEWKDLGTWNTLTDEMSEYTSGRVVVDSKTCENVHVINETGFPMVVAGISDSVVVATPDGILVSGKEASANIKSEVNAVAESRPMYEQRSWGEYRVIDSSVFPDGAKALTKELIIREGGQLDYQRHMHRGEVWTVISGTGEVVLDGLVQQVRAGSVVQIPSGTPHSARALCGDLHVIEVQHGETLVKEDIERL
;
A
#
# COMPACT_ATOMS: atom_id res chain seq x y z
N LEU A 1 -1.46 30.75 -2.38
CA LEU A 1 -0.47 30.91 -1.32
C LEU A 1 0.79 31.54 -1.89
N SER A 2 1.20 32.71 -1.37
CA SER A 2 2.53 33.27 -1.64
C SER A 2 3.46 32.76 -0.54
N CYS A 3 4.44 31.95 -0.90
CA CYS A 3 5.46 31.40 0.01
C CYS A 3 6.84 31.75 -0.54
N SER A 4 7.74 32.13 0.33
CA SER A 4 9.12 32.52 -0.04
C SER A 4 10.08 31.33 0.01
N THR A 5 9.74 30.27 0.76
CA THR A 5 10.54 29.06 0.89
C THR A 5 9.69 27.80 0.76
N PHE A 6 10.31 26.68 0.45
CA PHE A 6 9.64 25.38 0.42
C PHE A 6 9.10 24.96 1.80
N GLU A 7 9.80 25.30 2.85
CA GLU A 7 9.38 24.99 4.23
C GLU A 7 8.12 25.76 4.63
N GLU A 8 8.03 27.03 4.24
CA GLU A 8 6.81 27.83 4.42
C GLU A 8 5.65 27.25 3.61
N PHE A 9 5.88 26.88 2.35
CA PHE A 9 4.89 26.20 1.51
C PHE A 9 4.41 24.89 2.13
N ARG A 10 5.35 24.05 2.59
CA ARG A 10 5.04 22.77 3.23
C ARG A 10 4.19 22.93 4.50
N SER A 11 4.49 23.90 5.34
CA SER A 11 3.73 24.15 6.58
C SER A 11 2.28 24.62 6.30
N ARG A 12 2.06 25.25 5.15
CA ARG A 12 0.76 25.78 4.74
C ARG A 12 0.06 24.93 3.67
N TYR A 13 0.62 23.77 3.31
CA TYR A 13 0.08 22.93 2.25
C TYR A 13 -1.37 22.49 2.52
N ALA A 14 -1.74 22.26 3.77
CA ALA A 14 -3.09 21.89 4.18
C ALA A 14 -4.13 23.01 3.97
N GLU A 15 -3.72 24.27 3.72
CA GLU A 15 -4.61 25.39 3.38
C GLU A 15 -5.06 25.35 1.90
N LEU A 16 -4.42 24.53 1.05
CA LEU A 16 -4.81 24.39 -0.34
C LEU A 16 -6.15 23.64 -0.46
N PRO A 17 -7.00 24.04 -1.43
CA PRO A 17 -8.22 23.30 -1.70
C PRO A 17 -7.89 21.86 -2.17
N LYS A 18 -8.66 20.89 -1.69
CA LYS A 18 -8.55 19.48 -2.12
C LYS A 18 -9.31 19.31 -3.43
N ASN A 19 -8.73 19.76 -4.52
CA ASN A 19 -9.33 19.70 -5.84
C ASN A 19 -8.27 19.34 -6.90
N SER A 20 -8.68 18.94 -8.10
CA SER A 20 -7.74 18.68 -9.18
C SER A 20 -7.13 19.99 -9.71
N PHE A 21 -5.92 19.89 -10.25
CA PHE A 21 -5.27 21.01 -10.93
C PHE A 21 -6.11 21.55 -12.09
N ASP A 22 -6.83 20.67 -12.79
CA ASP A 22 -7.68 21.03 -13.90
C ASP A 22 -8.79 22.00 -13.45
N TYR A 23 -9.53 21.66 -12.40
CA TYR A 23 -10.61 22.51 -11.87
C TYR A 23 -10.10 23.80 -11.22
N GLU A 24 -9.01 23.73 -10.47
CA GLU A 24 -8.52 24.90 -9.72
C GLU A 24 -7.71 25.87 -10.57
N VAL A 25 -7.04 25.39 -11.61
CA VAL A 25 -6.10 26.21 -12.38
C VAL A 25 -6.49 26.27 -13.86
N VAL A 26 -6.70 25.12 -14.52
CA VAL A 26 -6.87 25.09 -15.97
C VAL A 26 -8.20 25.71 -16.39
N GLU A 27 -9.32 25.33 -15.78
CA GLU A 27 -10.63 25.85 -16.13
C GLU A 27 -10.80 27.34 -15.82
N GLY A 28 -10.08 27.83 -14.80
CA GLY A 28 -10.08 29.25 -14.43
C GLY A 28 -9.08 30.14 -15.17
N ALA A 29 -8.18 29.54 -15.97
CA ALA A 29 -7.11 30.28 -16.61
C ALA A 29 -7.63 31.12 -17.78
N SER A 30 -7.27 32.42 -17.80
CA SER A 30 -7.62 33.34 -18.87
C SER A 30 -6.79 33.16 -20.14
N SER A 31 -5.67 32.43 -20.08
CA SER A 31 -4.78 32.14 -21.20
C SER A 31 -4.20 30.75 -21.07
N ILE A 32 -4.51 29.89 -22.02
CA ILE A 32 -4.01 28.50 -22.07
C ILE A 32 -3.36 28.28 -23.41
N GLY A 33 -2.11 27.78 -23.39
CA GLY A 33 -1.45 27.28 -24.58
C GLY A 33 -1.70 25.79 -24.75
N ALA A 34 -2.16 25.36 -25.92
CA ALA A 34 -2.32 23.97 -26.26
C ALA A 34 -1.36 23.55 -27.38
N VAL A 35 -0.72 22.38 -27.24
CA VAL A 35 0.09 21.77 -28.28
C VAL A 35 -0.63 20.51 -28.75
N SER A 36 -0.90 20.43 -30.06
CA SER A 36 -1.51 19.23 -30.63
C SER A 36 -0.52 18.06 -30.57
N TYR A 37 -1.01 16.90 -30.16
CA TYR A 37 -0.26 15.64 -30.15
C TYR A 37 -0.91 14.69 -31.16
N ALA A 38 -0.12 14.17 -32.09
CA ALA A 38 -0.58 13.27 -33.16
C ALA A 38 -0.24 11.79 -32.88
N GLY A 39 0.33 11.48 -31.71
CA GLY A 39 0.58 10.11 -31.27
C GLY A 39 -0.64 9.47 -30.61
N GLU A 40 -0.47 8.25 -30.14
CA GLU A 40 -1.49 7.53 -29.37
C GLU A 40 -1.43 7.95 -27.90
N TRP A 41 -2.60 8.16 -27.31
CA TRP A 41 -2.78 8.39 -25.88
C TRP A 41 -4.03 7.65 -25.42
N LYS A 42 -3.93 6.92 -24.32
CA LYS A 42 -5.06 6.19 -23.75
C LYS A 42 -5.06 6.35 -22.23
N ASP A 43 -6.23 6.64 -21.67
CA ASP A 43 -6.45 6.62 -20.24
C ASP A 43 -6.63 5.18 -19.77
N LEU A 44 -5.75 4.70 -18.89
CA LEU A 44 -5.81 3.37 -18.28
C LEU A 44 -6.48 3.40 -16.90
N GLY A 45 -7.37 4.34 -16.66
CA GLY A 45 -8.05 4.55 -15.38
C GLY A 45 -9.08 3.49 -15.00
N THR A 46 -9.38 2.52 -15.87
CA THR A 46 -10.30 1.43 -15.58
C THR A 46 -9.68 0.07 -15.92
N TRP A 47 -10.17 -1.00 -15.28
CA TRP A 47 -9.70 -2.35 -15.57
C TRP A 47 -9.96 -2.77 -17.03
N ASN A 48 -11.07 -2.31 -17.61
CA ASN A 48 -11.38 -2.57 -19.01
C ASN A 48 -10.31 -1.98 -19.92
N THR A 49 -10.01 -0.68 -19.77
CA THR A 49 -9.02 -0.02 -20.62
C THR A 49 -7.60 -0.56 -20.39
N LEU A 50 -7.25 -0.95 -19.16
CA LEU A 50 -5.98 -1.59 -18.86
C LEU A 50 -5.87 -2.96 -19.54
N THR A 51 -6.89 -3.81 -19.43
CA THR A 51 -6.86 -5.17 -20.00
C THR A 51 -6.86 -5.18 -21.51
N ASP A 52 -7.36 -4.13 -22.17
CA ASP A 52 -7.28 -3.99 -23.63
C ASP A 52 -5.84 -3.75 -24.13
N GLU A 53 -4.97 -3.20 -23.26
CA GLU A 53 -3.56 -2.93 -23.57
C GLU A 53 -2.60 -4.02 -23.05
N MET A 54 -3.09 -4.95 -22.26
CA MET A 54 -2.26 -6.06 -21.76
C MET A 54 -1.95 -7.05 -22.88
N SER A 55 -0.68 -7.38 -23.06
CA SER A 55 -0.23 -8.41 -24.01
C SER A 55 -0.55 -9.83 -23.53
N GLU A 56 -0.67 -10.03 -22.22
CA GLU A 56 -0.92 -11.33 -21.59
C GLU A 56 -2.25 -11.30 -20.84
N TYR A 57 -3.01 -12.38 -21.00
CA TYR A 57 -4.30 -12.53 -20.30
C TYR A 57 -4.16 -12.85 -18.80
N THR A 58 -2.99 -13.28 -18.37
CA THR A 58 -2.76 -13.69 -16.98
C THR A 58 -1.46 -13.14 -16.42
N SER A 59 -1.50 -12.75 -15.15
CA SER A 59 -0.31 -12.35 -14.38
C SER A 59 -0.33 -13.03 -13.03
N GLY A 60 0.85 -13.49 -12.55
CA GLY A 60 1.00 -14.19 -11.28
C GLY A 60 0.69 -15.69 -11.37
N ARG A 61 0.44 -16.32 -10.21
CA ARG A 61 0.19 -17.77 -10.11
C ARG A 61 -1.26 -18.08 -10.42
N VAL A 62 -1.58 -18.25 -11.72
CA VAL A 62 -2.94 -18.38 -12.24
C VAL A 62 -3.06 -19.58 -13.17
N VAL A 63 -4.19 -20.26 -13.11
CA VAL A 63 -4.65 -21.23 -14.11
C VAL A 63 -6.04 -20.81 -14.57
N VAL A 64 -6.22 -20.57 -15.87
CA VAL A 64 -7.51 -20.29 -16.49
C VAL A 64 -7.90 -21.50 -17.33
N ASP A 65 -9.11 -22.03 -17.12
CA ASP A 65 -9.64 -23.11 -17.96
C ASP A 65 -10.06 -22.57 -19.33
N SER A 66 -9.19 -22.75 -20.32
CA SER A 66 -9.41 -22.27 -21.70
C SER A 66 -10.58 -22.94 -22.43
N LYS A 67 -11.17 -24.01 -21.87
CA LYS A 67 -12.34 -24.67 -22.46
C LYS A 67 -13.64 -23.99 -22.07
N THR A 68 -13.65 -23.32 -20.93
CA THR A 68 -14.86 -22.74 -20.33
C THR A 68 -14.76 -21.24 -20.12
N CYS A 69 -13.59 -20.64 -20.34
CA CYS A 69 -13.37 -19.20 -20.24
C CYS A 69 -13.07 -18.59 -21.61
N GLU A 70 -13.65 -17.40 -21.87
CA GLU A 70 -13.41 -16.62 -23.07
C GLU A 70 -13.22 -15.15 -22.69
N ASN A 71 -12.18 -14.49 -23.24
CA ASN A 71 -11.89 -13.06 -23.01
C ASN A 71 -11.77 -12.69 -21.51
N VAL A 72 -11.06 -13.50 -20.72
CA VAL A 72 -10.88 -13.30 -19.28
C VAL A 72 -9.46 -12.89 -18.99
N HIS A 73 -9.27 -11.73 -18.31
CA HIS A 73 -7.98 -11.31 -17.78
C HIS A 73 -7.93 -11.59 -16.28
N VAL A 74 -6.81 -12.14 -15.83
CA VAL A 74 -6.60 -12.49 -14.42
C VAL A 74 -5.27 -11.94 -13.94
N ILE A 75 -5.32 -11.07 -12.94
CA ILE A 75 -4.14 -10.46 -12.31
C ILE A 75 -4.11 -10.94 -10.87
N ASN A 76 -3.08 -11.67 -10.51
CA ASN A 76 -2.90 -12.21 -9.16
C ASN A 76 -1.56 -11.74 -8.57
N GLU A 77 -1.59 -10.71 -7.76
CA GLU A 77 -0.45 -10.18 -7.03
C GLU A 77 -0.29 -10.81 -5.63
N THR A 78 -1.15 -11.79 -5.30
CA THR A 78 -1.05 -12.53 -4.05
C THR A 78 -0.13 -13.74 -4.20
N GLY A 79 0.36 -14.28 -3.09
CA GLY A 79 1.13 -15.53 -3.08
C GLY A 79 0.27 -16.79 -3.27
N PHE A 80 -1.06 -16.68 -3.27
CA PHE A 80 -1.98 -17.81 -3.37
C PHE A 80 -2.18 -18.25 -4.83
N PRO A 81 -2.30 -19.57 -5.11
CA PRO A 81 -2.69 -20.03 -6.43
C PRO A 81 -4.15 -19.67 -6.72
N MET A 82 -4.44 -19.26 -7.96
CA MET A 82 -5.79 -18.93 -8.42
C MET A 82 -6.18 -19.82 -9.58
N VAL A 83 -7.41 -20.34 -9.56
CA VAL A 83 -8.02 -21.08 -10.67
C VAL A 83 -9.29 -20.36 -11.08
N VAL A 84 -9.44 -20.11 -12.38
CA VAL A 84 -10.61 -19.46 -12.97
C VAL A 84 -11.22 -20.34 -14.04
N ALA A 85 -12.52 -20.61 -13.95
CA ALA A 85 -13.26 -21.44 -14.90
C ALA A 85 -14.70 -20.98 -15.04
N GLY A 86 -15.29 -21.16 -16.23
CA GLY A 86 -16.72 -20.97 -16.49
C GLY A 86 -17.20 -19.52 -16.53
N ILE A 87 -16.31 -18.55 -16.80
CA ILE A 87 -16.67 -17.13 -16.95
C ILE A 87 -16.17 -16.58 -18.28
N SER A 88 -16.83 -15.51 -18.75
CA SER A 88 -16.47 -14.83 -19.99
C SER A 88 -16.49 -13.31 -19.79
N ASP A 89 -15.80 -12.58 -20.69
CA ASP A 89 -15.76 -11.11 -20.75
C ASP A 89 -15.52 -10.47 -19.38
N SER A 90 -14.58 -11.02 -18.64
CA SER A 90 -14.41 -10.70 -17.24
C SER A 90 -12.96 -10.32 -16.92
N VAL A 91 -12.80 -9.55 -15.84
CA VAL A 91 -11.53 -9.30 -15.18
C VAL A 91 -11.60 -9.83 -13.75
N VAL A 92 -10.56 -10.58 -13.36
CA VAL A 92 -10.37 -11.08 -12.00
C VAL A 92 -9.05 -10.54 -11.48
N VAL A 93 -9.10 -9.80 -10.40
CA VAL A 93 -7.91 -9.18 -9.80
C VAL A 93 -7.83 -9.57 -8.34
N ALA A 94 -6.69 -10.06 -7.90
CA ALA A 94 -6.39 -10.29 -6.50
C ALA A 94 -5.10 -9.55 -6.15
N THR A 95 -5.22 -8.56 -5.28
CA THR A 95 -4.13 -7.77 -4.72
C THR A 95 -4.16 -7.87 -3.20
N PRO A 96 -3.12 -7.40 -2.50
CA PRO A 96 -3.19 -7.28 -1.03
C PRO A 96 -4.37 -6.44 -0.53
N ASP A 97 -4.85 -5.47 -1.31
CA ASP A 97 -5.96 -4.59 -0.91
C ASP A 97 -7.34 -5.24 -1.09
N GLY A 98 -7.45 -6.31 -1.86
CA GLY A 98 -8.72 -7.01 -2.06
C GLY A 98 -8.80 -7.84 -3.33
N ILE A 99 -9.98 -8.42 -3.52
CA ILE A 99 -10.29 -9.25 -4.69
C ILE A 99 -11.45 -8.61 -5.45
N LEU A 100 -11.24 -8.38 -6.74
CA LEU A 100 -12.26 -7.94 -7.68
C LEU A 100 -12.60 -9.07 -8.66
N VAL A 101 -13.86 -9.33 -8.82
CA VAL A 101 -14.41 -10.13 -9.93
C VAL A 101 -15.48 -9.30 -10.61
N SER A 102 -15.28 -8.93 -11.87
CA SER A 102 -16.18 -8.05 -12.59
C SER A 102 -16.26 -8.44 -14.07
N GLY A 103 -17.41 -8.23 -14.68
CA GLY A 103 -17.48 -8.14 -16.14
C GLY A 103 -16.66 -6.93 -16.61
N LYS A 104 -15.99 -7.02 -17.74
CA LYS A 104 -15.14 -5.94 -18.29
C LYS A 104 -15.90 -4.64 -18.45
N GLU A 105 -17.08 -4.66 -19.02
CA GLU A 105 -17.94 -3.47 -19.21
C GLU A 105 -18.34 -2.85 -17.86
N ALA A 106 -18.75 -3.68 -16.90
CA ALA A 106 -19.15 -3.23 -15.57
C ALA A 106 -17.99 -2.59 -14.80
N SER A 107 -16.75 -3.06 -15.02
CA SER A 107 -15.56 -2.60 -14.31
C SER A 107 -15.26 -1.10 -14.49
N ALA A 108 -15.81 -0.47 -15.51
CA ALA A 108 -15.69 0.97 -15.73
C ALA A 108 -16.46 1.82 -14.70
N ASN A 109 -17.45 1.25 -14.00
CA ASN A 109 -18.39 1.99 -13.15
C ASN A 109 -18.48 1.44 -11.72
N ILE A 110 -17.46 0.75 -11.21
CA ILE A 110 -17.45 0.11 -9.88
C ILE A 110 -16.93 0.98 -8.73
N LYS A 111 -16.69 2.27 -8.98
CA LYS A 111 -16.05 3.14 -7.99
C LYS A 111 -16.84 3.25 -6.67
N SER A 112 -18.16 3.29 -6.76
CA SER A 112 -19.05 3.33 -5.58
C SER A 112 -18.94 2.06 -4.74
N GLU A 113 -18.94 0.90 -5.40
CA GLU A 113 -18.85 -0.43 -4.77
C GLU A 113 -17.48 -0.62 -4.11
N VAL A 114 -16.42 -0.25 -4.81
CA VAL A 114 -15.05 -0.28 -4.25
C VAL A 114 -14.94 0.61 -3.04
N ASN A 115 -15.42 1.85 -3.11
CA ASN A 115 -15.39 2.78 -1.97
C ASN A 115 -16.19 2.30 -0.76
N ALA A 116 -17.24 1.51 -0.98
CA ALA A 116 -18.06 0.95 0.11
C ALA A 116 -17.32 -0.11 0.95
N VAL A 117 -16.30 -0.75 0.39
CA VAL A 117 -15.54 -1.83 1.05
C VAL A 117 -14.06 -1.48 1.25
N ALA A 118 -13.59 -0.38 0.66
CA ALA A 118 -12.20 0.03 0.78
C ALA A 118 -11.84 0.36 2.23
N GLU A 119 -10.80 -0.27 2.73
CA GLU A 119 -10.22 0.05 4.02
C GLU A 119 -9.56 1.44 3.98
N SER A 120 -9.60 2.15 5.08
CA SER A 120 -8.89 3.44 5.22
C SER A 120 -7.37 3.28 5.25
N ARG A 121 -6.89 2.06 5.48
CA ARG A 121 -5.47 1.70 5.52
C ARG A 121 -5.11 0.92 4.25
N PRO A 122 -4.07 1.35 3.51
CA PRO A 122 -3.53 0.54 2.43
C PRO A 122 -2.94 -0.76 2.99
N MET A 123 -3.23 -1.88 2.33
CA MET A 123 -2.69 -3.20 2.68
C MET A 123 -1.25 -3.38 2.21
N TYR A 124 -0.79 -2.53 1.27
CA TYR A 124 0.58 -2.44 0.79
C TYR A 124 0.98 -0.98 0.62
N GLU A 125 2.19 -0.61 1.01
CA GLU A 125 2.69 0.75 0.79
C GLU A 125 4.22 0.75 0.62
N GLN A 126 4.69 1.43 -0.43
CA GLN A 126 6.12 1.75 -0.60
C GLN A 126 6.49 3.03 0.15
N ARG A 127 7.66 3.02 0.76
CA ARG A 127 8.24 4.11 1.53
C ARG A 127 9.68 4.38 1.08
N SER A 128 10.25 5.51 1.50
CA SER A 128 11.67 5.83 1.23
C SER A 128 12.65 4.82 1.82
N TRP A 129 12.27 4.16 2.90
CA TRP A 129 13.09 3.14 3.58
C TRP A 129 12.87 1.71 3.06
N GLY A 130 11.83 1.46 2.28
CA GLY A 130 11.45 0.13 1.82
C GLY A 130 9.96 0.00 1.58
N GLU A 131 9.34 -1.04 2.12
CA GLU A 131 7.91 -1.30 1.92
C GLU A 131 7.31 -2.10 3.07
N TYR A 132 5.99 -2.08 3.19
CA TYR A 132 5.27 -2.99 4.06
C TYR A 132 4.03 -3.57 3.37
N ARG A 133 3.65 -4.77 3.82
CA ARG A 133 2.42 -5.43 3.43
C ARG A 133 1.69 -5.93 4.68
N VAL A 134 0.40 -5.67 4.77
CA VAL A 134 -0.46 -6.27 5.79
C VAL A 134 -0.72 -7.73 5.42
N ILE A 135 -0.49 -8.64 6.37
CA ILE A 135 -0.71 -10.08 6.21
C ILE A 135 -2.05 -10.48 6.80
N ASP A 136 -2.37 -9.95 7.99
CA ASP A 136 -3.60 -10.29 8.71
C ASP A 136 -4.07 -9.10 9.58
N SER A 137 -5.39 -9.01 9.77
CA SER A 137 -6.02 -8.07 10.67
C SER A 137 -7.17 -8.77 11.38
N SER A 138 -7.05 -8.93 12.69
CA SER A 138 -7.99 -9.70 13.49
C SER A 138 -8.57 -8.89 14.64
N VAL A 139 -9.86 -9.11 14.92
CA VAL A 139 -10.55 -8.62 16.12
C VAL A 139 -10.97 -9.82 16.95
N PHE A 140 -10.54 -9.88 18.19
CA PHE A 140 -10.82 -10.98 19.10
C PHE A 140 -12.15 -10.77 19.85
N PRO A 141 -12.75 -11.83 20.42
CA PRO A 141 -14.04 -11.74 21.10
C PRO A 141 -14.08 -10.78 22.31
N ASP A 142 -12.93 -10.53 22.93
CA ASP A 142 -12.76 -9.59 24.04
C ASP A 142 -12.55 -8.14 23.60
N GLY A 143 -12.58 -7.89 22.28
CA GLY A 143 -12.35 -6.58 21.68
C GLY A 143 -10.89 -6.24 21.41
N ALA A 144 -9.94 -7.09 21.82
CA ALA A 144 -8.54 -6.93 21.46
C ALA A 144 -8.35 -7.04 19.93
N LYS A 145 -7.38 -6.31 19.41
CA LYS A 145 -7.06 -6.28 17.98
C LYS A 145 -5.62 -6.68 17.74
N ALA A 146 -5.38 -7.37 16.66
CA ALA A 146 -4.04 -7.62 16.15
C ALA A 146 -3.95 -7.26 14.67
N LEU A 147 -2.80 -6.72 14.27
CA LEU A 147 -2.45 -6.44 12.89
C LEU A 147 -1.07 -6.98 12.63
N THR A 148 -0.94 -7.89 11.68
CA THR A 148 0.34 -8.47 11.28
C THR A 148 0.78 -7.87 9.95
N LYS A 149 2.04 -7.42 9.91
CA LYS A 149 2.67 -6.89 8.70
C LYS A 149 4.00 -7.58 8.43
N GLU A 150 4.32 -7.67 7.16
CA GLU A 150 5.69 -7.85 6.69
C GLU A 150 6.29 -6.48 6.39
N LEU A 151 7.46 -6.19 6.95
CA LEU A 151 8.25 -5.01 6.65
C LEU A 151 9.51 -5.45 5.92
N ILE A 152 9.84 -4.78 4.84
CA ILE A 152 11.11 -4.94 4.12
C ILE A 152 11.83 -3.60 4.18
N ILE A 153 12.83 -3.49 5.06
CA ILE A 153 13.67 -2.32 5.15
C ILE A 153 14.87 -2.56 4.23
N ARG A 154 14.99 -1.77 3.16
CA ARG A 154 16.06 -1.93 2.17
C ARG A 154 17.42 -1.64 2.79
N GLU A 155 18.46 -2.26 2.27
CA GLU A 155 19.84 -2.02 2.74
C GLU A 155 20.14 -0.51 2.82
N GLY A 156 20.61 -0.06 3.99
CA GLY A 156 20.83 1.35 4.29
C GLY A 156 19.56 2.14 4.64
N GLY A 157 18.38 1.58 4.41
CA GLY A 157 17.10 2.19 4.79
C GLY A 157 16.90 2.23 6.30
N GLN A 158 16.15 3.23 6.76
CA GLN A 158 15.88 3.45 8.19
C GLN A 158 14.45 3.92 8.38
N LEU A 159 13.73 3.29 9.32
CA LEU A 159 12.44 3.78 9.83
C LEU A 159 12.65 5.08 10.61
N ASP A 160 11.65 5.96 10.52
CA ASP A 160 11.62 7.15 11.37
C ASP A 160 11.72 6.75 12.86
N TYR A 161 12.38 7.57 13.68
CA TYR A 161 12.31 7.39 15.12
C TYR A 161 10.96 7.86 15.61
N GLN A 162 10.15 6.93 16.11
CA GLN A 162 8.72 7.12 16.37
C GLN A 162 8.25 6.36 17.60
N ARG A 163 7.06 6.71 18.10
CA ARG A 163 6.37 5.96 19.14
C ARG A 163 4.87 5.82 18.82
N HIS A 164 4.23 4.88 19.48
CA HIS A 164 2.79 4.60 19.40
C HIS A 164 2.20 4.61 20.80
N MET A 165 1.15 5.38 21.02
CA MET A 165 0.59 5.55 22.36
C MET A 165 -0.49 4.50 22.70
N HIS A 166 -1.11 3.88 21.68
CA HIS A 166 -2.28 3.02 21.86
C HIS A 166 -2.04 1.56 21.45
N ARG A 167 -0.83 1.23 20.99
CA ARG A 167 -0.45 -0.14 20.61
C ARG A 167 0.95 -0.50 21.06
N GLY A 168 1.15 -1.78 21.32
CA GLY A 168 2.47 -2.40 21.41
C GLY A 168 2.78 -3.14 20.12
N GLU A 169 4.05 -3.44 19.89
CA GLU A 169 4.53 -4.17 18.71
C GLU A 169 5.48 -5.29 19.13
N VAL A 170 5.44 -6.39 18.38
CA VAL A 170 6.42 -7.46 18.46
C VAL A 170 7.00 -7.65 17.08
N TRP A 171 8.30 -7.49 16.96
CA TRP A 171 9.03 -7.68 15.72
C TRP A 171 9.82 -8.99 15.74
N THR A 172 9.69 -9.78 14.69
CA THR A 172 10.50 -10.96 14.46
C THR A 172 11.31 -10.76 13.18
N VAL A 173 12.62 -10.74 13.30
CA VAL A 173 13.52 -10.65 12.14
C VAL A 173 13.59 -12.00 11.43
N ILE A 174 13.26 -12.02 10.16
CA ILE A 174 13.24 -13.23 9.31
C ILE A 174 14.55 -13.39 8.57
N SER A 175 15.10 -12.29 8.02
CA SER A 175 16.37 -12.29 7.30
C SER A 175 17.02 -10.92 7.33
N GLY A 176 18.29 -10.83 6.93
CA GLY A 176 19.09 -9.62 6.99
C GLY A 176 19.72 -9.38 8.36
N THR A 177 20.49 -8.30 8.45
CA THR A 177 21.08 -7.79 9.69
C THR A 177 20.84 -6.30 9.81
N GLY A 178 20.61 -5.83 11.03
CA GLY A 178 20.27 -4.43 11.26
C GLY A 178 20.50 -4.00 12.70
N GLU A 179 20.08 -2.78 12.95
CA GLU A 179 20.01 -2.17 14.27
C GLU A 179 18.57 -1.79 14.58
N VAL A 180 18.16 -2.05 15.81
CA VAL A 180 16.91 -1.51 16.37
C VAL A 180 17.29 -0.56 17.50
N VAL A 181 16.70 0.61 17.52
CA VAL A 181 16.81 1.57 18.61
C VAL A 181 15.53 1.49 19.44
N LEU A 182 15.65 1.22 20.72
CA LEU A 182 14.55 1.25 21.68
C LEU A 182 14.90 2.20 22.81
N ASP A 183 14.10 3.25 23.00
CA ASP A 183 14.30 4.26 24.05
C ASP A 183 15.76 4.78 24.08
N GLY A 184 16.31 5.05 22.90
CA GLY A 184 17.69 5.51 22.71
C GLY A 184 18.77 4.41 22.82
N LEU A 185 18.41 3.18 23.16
CA LEU A 185 19.37 2.07 23.25
C LEU A 185 19.43 1.29 21.94
N VAL A 186 20.63 1.19 21.37
CA VAL A 186 20.86 0.46 20.12
C VAL A 186 21.13 -1.01 20.41
N GLN A 187 20.42 -1.90 19.71
CA GLN A 187 20.69 -3.34 19.72
C GLN A 187 20.85 -3.86 18.29
N GLN A 188 21.83 -4.75 18.11
CA GLN A 188 22.02 -5.46 16.85
C GLN A 188 20.96 -6.57 16.71
N VAL A 189 20.39 -6.68 15.51
CA VAL A 189 19.38 -7.70 15.19
C VAL A 189 19.78 -8.49 13.94
N ARG A 190 19.35 -9.75 13.90
CA ARG A 190 19.57 -10.70 12.80
C ARG A 190 18.44 -11.71 12.74
N ALA A 191 18.42 -12.55 11.74
CA ALA A 191 17.44 -13.64 11.63
C ALA A 191 17.24 -14.38 12.94
N GLY A 192 15.99 -14.52 13.39
CA GLY A 192 15.59 -15.09 14.67
C GLY A 192 15.58 -14.12 15.86
N SER A 193 16.03 -12.87 15.71
CA SER A 193 15.87 -11.85 16.76
C SER A 193 14.40 -11.50 16.94
N VAL A 194 13.98 -11.37 18.21
CA VAL A 194 12.64 -10.91 18.57
C VAL A 194 12.78 -9.63 19.40
N VAL A 195 12.04 -8.60 19.04
CA VAL A 195 12.03 -7.31 19.71
C VAL A 195 10.62 -7.01 20.18
N GLN A 196 10.43 -6.77 21.46
CA GLN A 196 9.17 -6.32 22.05
C GLN A 196 9.22 -4.82 22.24
N ILE A 197 8.22 -4.11 21.75
CA ILE A 197 8.09 -2.65 21.79
C ILE A 197 6.79 -2.32 22.52
N PRO A 198 6.86 -2.03 23.82
CA PRO A 198 5.68 -1.59 24.57
C PRO A 198 5.12 -0.28 24.04
N SER A 199 3.81 -0.05 24.24
CA SER A 199 3.17 1.23 23.96
C SER A 199 3.94 2.37 24.61
N GLY A 200 4.08 3.50 23.90
CA GLY A 200 4.82 4.68 24.34
C GLY A 200 6.33 4.61 24.15
N THR A 201 6.90 3.45 23.79
CA THR A 201 8.35 3.29 23.64
C THR A 201 8.85 3.86 22.30
N PRO A 202 9.74 4.87 22.31
CA PRO A 202 10.38 5.36 21.10
C PRO A 202 11.24 4.28 20.46
N HIS A 203 11.10 4.11 19.14
CA HIS A 203 11.82 3.07 18.41
C HIS A 203 12.08 3.43 16.97
N SER A 204 13.05 2.75 16.38
CA SER A 204 13.44 2.81 14.96
C SER A 204 14.16 1.51 14.60
N ALA A 205 14.29 1.23 13.31
CA ALA A 205 15.12 0.16 12.79
C ALA A 205 15.90 0.63 11.56
N ARG A 206 17.09 0.07 11.36
CA ARG A 206 17.93 0.30 10.19
C ARG A 206 18.48 -1.01 9.67
N ALA A 207 18.41 -1.22 8.36
CA ALA A 207 19.08 -2.33 7.68
C ALA A 207 20.57 -1.98 7.45
N LEU A 208 21.48 -2.90 7.80
CA LEU A 208 22.94 -2.69 7.70
C LEU A 208 23.57 -3.49 6.57
N CYS A 209 23.18 -4.75 6.41
CA CYS A 209 23.71 -5.62 5.38
C CYS A 209 22.61 -6.50 4.82
N GLY A 210 22.31 -6.27 3.55
CA GLY A 210 21.12 -6.79 2.88
C GLY A 210 19.83 -6.17 3.43
N ASP A 211 18.73 -6.47 2.77
CA ASP A 211 17.40 -6.03 3.20
C ASP A 211 17.02 -6.71 4.52
N LEU A 212 16.46 -5.94 5.45
CA LEU A 212 16.00 -6.45 6.73
C LEU A 212 14.50 -6.79 6.62
N HIS A 213 14.19 -8.08 6.62
CA HIS A 213 12.81 -8.58 6.61
C HIS A 213 12.32 -8.82 8.03
N VAL A 214 11.21 -8.20 8.36
CA VAL A 214 10.62 -8.25 9.71
C VAL A 214 9.14 -8.60 9.61
N ILE A 215 8.69 -9.55 10.43
CA ILE A 215 7.28 -9.71 10.74
C ILE A 215 6.98 -8.89 11.98
N GLU A 216 6.09 -7.92 11.80
CA GLU A 216 5.59 -7.04 12.85
C GLU A 216 4.19 -7.48 13.24
N VAL A 217 3.96 -7.71 14.53
CA VAL A 217 2.63 -7.92 15.10
C VAL A 217 2.31 -6.73 16.01
N GLN A 218 1.36 -5.91 15.58
CA GLN A 218 0.78 -4.84 16.40
C GLN A 218 -0.37 -5.40 17.23
N HIS A 219 -0.50 -4.98 18.47
CA HIS A 219 -1.58 -5.38 19.35
C HIS A 219 -2.05 -4.20 20.21
N GLY A 220 -3.35 -4.09 20.43
CA GLY A 220 -3.94 -3.01 21.21
C GLY A 220 -5.44 -2.85 20.94
N GLU A 221 -6.07 -1.89 21.60
CA GLU A 221 -7.48 -1.57 21.37
C GLU A 221 -7.68 -0.72 20.10
N THR A 222 -6.68 0.11 19.77
CA THR A 222 -6.73 1.05 18.65
C THR A 222 -5.51 0.87 17.76
N LEU A 223 -5.70 0.34 16.55
CA LEU A 223 -4.65 0.10 15.55
C LEU A 223 -4.89 1.00 14.33
N VAL A 224 -4.77 2.32 14.52
CA VAL A 224 -4.94 3.31 13.45
C VAL A 224 -3.59 3.86 12.98
N LYS A 225 -3.55 4.34 11.72
CA LYS A 225 -2.33 4.88 11.11
C LYS A 225 -1.87 6.17 11.80
N GLU A 226 -2.81 6.93 12.34
CA GLU A 226 -2.58 8.21 13.02
C GLU A 226 -1.89 8.05 14.38
N ASP A 227 -1.85 6.83 14.97
CA ASP A 227 -1.11 6.53 16.20
C ASP A 227 0.40 6.43 15.94
N ILE A 228 0.96 7.41 15.23
CA ILE A 228 2.40 7.56 14.95
C ILE A 228 2.83 8.97 15.36
N GLU A 229 3.64 9.05 16.39
CA GLU A 229 4.33 10.28 16.78
C GLU A 229 5.80 10.18 16.38
N ARG A 230 6.25 11.00 15.42
CA ARG A 230 7.66 11.10 15.00
C ARG A 230 8.42 12.03 15.93
N LEU A 231 9.62 11.61 16.33
CA LEU A 231 10.44 12.28 17.33
C LEU A 231 11.72 12.88 16.73
#